data_7783e2363e402b1223d6caaecf829595
#
_entry.id   7783e2363e402b1223d6caaecf829595
#
_cell.length_a   1.000
_cell.length_b   1.000
_cell.length_c   1.000
_cell.angle_alpha   90.00
_cell.angle_beta   90.00
_cell.angle_gamma   90.00
#
_symmetry.space_group_name_H-M   'P 1'
#
loop_
_entity.id
_entity.type
_entity.pdbx_description
1 polymer ?
#
loop_
_entity_poly.entity_id
_entity_poly.type
_entity_poly.pdbx_seq_one_letter_code
_entity_poly.pdbx_strand_id
1 'polypeptide(L)'
;MRVTAGADRGRKLRAPRGATTRPTGAKVREAIFNILGPPPPHPVLDLFAGTGSLGIEALSRGAVAADFVERDARALGILQRNLRELGLSGRARAIGSSVRSALQRMADEAEGRVFGWVFVDPPYAAGEVEPVLSLLAGSELLAEGAVVIVEHDRRHLPAEVFGTLVMTDRRFYGDTGISFYRPQRGLA
;
A
#
# COMPACT_ATOMS: atom_id res chain seq x y z
N MET A 1 -14.69 3.75 9.01
CA MET A 1 -14.39 3.00 7.77
C MET A 1 -14.71 1.52 7.98
N ARG A 2 -14.93 0.71 6.93
CA ARG A 2 -15.20 -0.73 7.04
C ARG A 2 -14.38 -1.50 6.02
N VAL A 3 -14.08 -2.76 6.31
CA VAL A 3 -13.56 -3.74 5.34
C VAL A 3 -14.64 -4.05 4.31
N THR A 4 -14.29 -4.07 3.02
CA THR A 4 -15.29 -4.16 1.93
C THR A 4 -15.53 -5.59 1.46
N ALA A 5 -14.52 -6.48 1.54
CA ALA A 5 -14.63 -7.86 1.11
C ALA A 5 -13.76 -8.80 1.94
N GLY A 6 -13.85 -10.11 1.67
CA GLY A 6 -13.05 -11.15 2.33
C GLY A 6 -13.59 -11.59 3.68
N ALA A 7 -12.73 -12.25 4.46
CA ALA A 7 -13.08 -12.88 5.74
C ALA A 7 -13.58 -11.88 6.79
N ASP A 8 -13.09 -10.64 6.75
CA ASP A 8 -13.44 -9.57 7.69
C ASP A 8 -14.46 -8.58 7.13
N ARG A 9 -15.17 -8.91 6.05
CA ARG A 9 -16.16 -8.02 5.39
C ARG A 9 -17.14 -7.44 6.40
N GLY A 10 -17.34 -6.10 6.30
CA GLY A 10 -18.29 -5.36 7.15
C GLY A 10 -17.73 -4.95 8.50
N ARG A 11 -16.62 -5.52 8.97
CA ARG A 11 -15.99 -5.14 10.25
C ARG A 11 -15.51 -3.68 10.20
N LYS A 12 -15.73 -2.96 11.28
CA LYS A 12 -15.34 -1.55 11.40
C LYS A 12 -13.85 -1.43 11.68
N LEU A 13 -13.18 -0.52 10.98
CA LEU A 13 -11.84 -0.05 11.31
C LEU A 13 -11.93 1.25 12.11
N ARG A 14 -11.14 1.34 13.16
CA ARG A 14 -10.97 2.59 13.91
C ARG A 14 -10.25 3.61 13.03
N ALA A 15 -10.62 4.86 13.19
CA ALA A 15 -10.01 6.01 12.55
C ALA A 15 -9.78 7.11 13.58
N PRO A 16 -8.88 8.08 13.35
CA PRO A 16 -8.71 9.24 14.23
C PRO A 16 -10.04 9.99 14.41
N ARG A 17 -10.26 10.55 15.60
CA ARG A 17 -11.43 11.42 15.84
C ARG A 17 -11.37 12.63 14.90
N GLY A 18 -12.46 12.92 14.20
CA GLY A 18 -12.55 14.05 13.26
C GLY A 18 -12.05 13.74 11.83
N ALA A 19 -11.49 12.54 11.58
CA ALA A 19 -11.24 12.14 10.21
C ALA A 19 -12.56 11.84 9.50
N THR A 20 -12.98 12.75 8.63
CA THR A 20 -14.06 12.51 7.67
C THR A 20 -13.55 11.44 6.70
N THR A 21 -14.03 10.21 6.89
CA THR A 21 -13.82 9.15 5.87
C THR A 21 -14.53 9.62 4.60
N ARG A 22 -13.78 10.09 3.62
CA ARG A 22 -14.36 10.47 2.33
C ARG A 22 -15.07 9.24 1.75
N PRO A 23 -16.36 9.36 1.32
CA PRO A 23 -17.05 8.25 0.64
C PRO A 23 -16.26 7.75 -0.58
N THR A 24 -15.48 8.64 -1.20
CA THR A 24 -14.56 8.35 -2.30
C THR A 24 -13.52 7.29 -1.93
N GLY A 25 -12.93 7.36 -0.74
CA GLY A 25 -11.89 6.39 -0.33
C GLY A 25 -12.36 4.94 -0.26
N ALA A 26 -13.64 4.66 0.10
CA ALA A 26 -14.17 3.30 0.10
C ALA A 26 -14.37 2.77 -1.33
N LYS A 27 -14.92 3.61 -2.23
CA LYS A 27 -15.13 3.25 -3.65
C LYS A 27 -13.79 3.06 -4.38
N VAL A 28 -12.83 3.95 -4.13
CA VAL A 28 -11.48 3.85 -4.72
C VAL A 28 -10.80 2.55 -4.27
N ARG A 29 -10.84 2.24 -2.97
CA ARG A 29 -10.28 0.99 -2.44
C ARG A 29 -10.95 -0.23 -3.08
N GLU A 30 -12.27 -0.28 -3.17
CA GLU A 30 -12.98 -1.37 -3.83
C GLU A 30 -12.57 -1.50 -5.30
N ALA A 31 -12.45 -0.40 -6.03
CA ALA A 31 -12.00 -0.38 -7.42
C ALA A 31 -10.57 -0.90 -7.57
N ILE A 32 -9.63 -0.49 -6.69
CA ILE A 32 -8.26 -1.01 -6.67
C ILE A 32 -8.28 -2.54 -6.58
N PHE A 33 -8.97 -3.11 -5.60
CA PHE A 33 -8.99 -4.56 -5.39
C PHE A 33 -9.77 -5.32 -6.48
N ASN A 34 -10.74 -4.69 -7.14
CA ASN A 34 -11.42 -5.29 -8.29
C ASN A 34 -10.49 -5.39 -9.52
N ILE A 35 -9.59 -4.42 -9.69
CA ILE A 35 -8.57 -4.45 -10.75
C ILE A 35 -7.47 -5.47 -10.42
N LEU A 36 -7.03 -5.52 -9.17
CA LEU A 36 -5.96 -6.41 -8.74
C LEU A 36 -6.35 -7.90 -8.77
N GLY A 37 -7.62 -8.21 -8.51
CA GLY A 37 -8.10 -9.59 -8.38
C GLY A 37 -7.64 -10.26 -7.07
N PRO A 38 -7.36 -11.58 -7.09
CA PRO A 38 -6.91 -12.31 -5.92
C PRO A 38 -5.49 -11.90 -5.50
N PRO A 39 -5.20 -11.89 -4.17
CA PRO A 39 -3.86 -11.57 -3.68
C PRO A 39 -2.79 -12.54 -4.22
N PRO A 40 -1.57 -12.03 -4.44
CA PRO A 40 -0.44 -12.86 -4.85
C PRO A 40 0.02 -13.79 -3.70
N PRO A 41 0.81 -14.83 -4.00
CA PRO A 41 1.38 -15.73 -2.99
C PRO A 41 2.49 -15.09 -2.14
N HIS A 42 2.77 -13.81 -2.35
CA HIS A 42 3.75 -13.02 -1.62
C HIS A 42 3.09 -12.06 -0.64
N PRO A 43 3.79 -11.63 0.43
CA PRO A 43 3.32 -10.56 1.31
C PRO A 43 2.94 -9.28 0.55
N VAL A 44 2.13 -8.44 1.16
CA VAL A 44 1.84 -7.09 0.68
C VAL A 44 2.55 -6.05 1.55
N LEU A 45 2.89 -4.91 0.96
CA LEU A 45 3.51 -3.77 1.65
C LEU A 45 2.57 -2.56 1.54
N ASP A 46 2.19 -1.99 2.68
CA ASP A 46 1.34 -0.80 2.77
C ASP A 46 2.19 0.37 3.26
N LEU A 47 2.61 1.22 2.34
CA LEU A 47 3.42 2.41 2.60
C LEU A 47 2.50 3.61 2.85
N PHE A 48 2.83 4.42 3.85
CA PHE A 48 1.96 5.48 4.38
C PHE A 48 0.63 4.91 4.91
N ALA A 49 0.72 3.79 5.62
CA ALA A 49 -0.42 2.92 5.93
C ALA A 49 -1.56 3.60 6.72
N GLY A 50 -1.28 4.72 7.41
CA GLY A 50 -2.26 5.38 8.23
C GLY A 50 -2.86 4.43 9.27
N THR A 51 -4.15 4.16 9.16
CA THR A 51 -4.85 3.19 10.03
C THR A 51 -4.96 1.80 9.45
N GLY A 52 -4.29 1.53 8.32
CA GLY A 52 -4.12 0.21 7.71
C GLY A 52 -5.21 -0.20 6.73
N SER A 53 -5.86 0.75 6.07
CA SER A 53 -7.05 0.44 5.26
C SER A 53 -6.80 -0.47 4.06
N LEU A 54 -5.68 -0.31 3.37
CA LEU A 54 -5.34 -1.08 2.18
C LEU A 54 -4.75 -2.45 2.55
N GLY A 55 -3.75 -2.48 3.43
CA GLY A 55 -3.15 -3.73 3.84
C GLY A 55 -4.11 -4.65 4.61
N ILE A 56 -5.01 -4.10 5.46
CA ILE A 56 -6.06 -4.88 6.15
C ILE A 56 -7.07 -5.43 5.14
N GLU A 57 -7.47 -4.65 4.15
CA GLU A 57 -8.34 -5.14 3.07
C GLU A 57 -7.67 -6.29 2.30
N ALA A 58 -6.37 -6.17 1.99
CA ALA A 58 -5.61 -7.24 1.35
C ALA A 58 -5.58 -8.52 2.21
N LEU A 59 -5.30 -8.40 3.51
CA LEU A 59 -5.32 -9.53 4.45
C LEU A 59 -6.70 -10.19 4.54
N SER A 60 -7.76 -9.38 4.57
CA SER A 60 -9.15 -9.87 4.56
C SER A 60 -9.50 -10.64 3.29
N ARG A 61 -8.93 -10.24 2.16
CA ARG A 61 -9.10 -10.90 0.85
C ARG A 61 -8.19 -12.11 0.65
N GLY A 62 -7.35 -12.44 1.62
CA GLY A 62 -6.55 -13.66 1.61
C GLY A 62 -5.05 -13.46 1.37
N ALA A 63 -4.52 -12.21 1.41
CA ALA A 63 -3.07 -12.01 1.39
C ALA A 63 -2.40 -12.79 2.54
N VAL A 64 -1.27 -13.43 2.25
CA VAL A 64 -0.57 -14.31 3.21
C VAL A 64 -0.03 -13.54 4.42
N ALA A 65 0.48 -12.34 4.19
CA ALA A 65 0.97 -11.43 5.22
C ALA A 65 0.94 -9.98 4.71
N ALA A 66 1.07 -9.01 5.62
CA ALA A 66 1.18 -7.59 5.28
C ALA A 66 2.17 -6.88 6.21
N ASP A 67 3.05 -6.08 5.61
CA ASP A 67 3.89 -5.12 6.31
C ASP A 67 3.31 -3.72 6.11
N PHE A 68 3.22 -2.97 7.21
CA PHE A 68 2.67 -1.63 7.24
C PHE A 68 3.74 -0.66 7.69
N VAL A 69 3.96 0.42 6.95
CA VAL A 69 4.90 1.49 7.31
C VAL A 69 4.12 2.76 7.58
N GLU A 70 4.22 3.27 8.81
CA GLU A 70 3.56 4.50 9.22
C GLU A 70 4.45 5.28 10.20
N ARG A 71 4.68 6.58 9.94
CA ARG A 71 5.51 7.43 10.78
C ARG A 71 4.76 8.12 11.92
N ASP A 72 3.45 8.38 11.73
CA ASP A 72 2.65 9.02 12.76
C ASP A 72 2.30 8.02 13.87
N ALA A 73 2.77 8.29 15.08
CA ALA A 73 2.60 7.39 16.22
C ALA A 73 1.13 7.18 16.62
N ARG A 74 0.23 8.15 16.35
CA ARG A 74 -1.20 8.04 16.64
C ARG A 74 -1.88 7.12 15.64
N ALA A 75 -1.59 7.30 14.33
CA ALA A 75 -2.09 6.44 13.28
C ALA A 75 -1.58 5.01 13.46
N LEU A 76 -0.29 4.83 13.75
CA LEU A 76 0.33 3.54 14.05
C LEU A 76 -0.35 2.84 15.24
N GLY A 77 -0.64 3.56 16.32
CA GLY A 77 -1.35 3.01 17.48
C GLY A 77 -2.78 2.55 17.14
N ILE A 78 -3.47 3.27 16.24
CA ILE A 78 -4.80 2.87 15.74
C ILE A 78 -4.68 1.64 14.83
N LEU A 79 -3.72 1.61 13.92
CA LEU A 79 -3.41 0.46 13.06
C LEU A 79 -3.19 -0.81 13.89
N GLN A 80 -2.29 -0.76 14.87
CA GLN A 80 -2.01 -1.88 15.76
C GLN A 80 -3.25 -2.37 16.51
N ARG A 81 -4.14 -1.44 16.91
CA ARG A 81 -5.43 -1.79 17.54
C ARG A 81 -6.36 -2.46 16.53
N ASN A 82 -6.47 -1.94 15.31
CA ASN A 82 -7.25 -2.56 14.25
C ASN A 82 -6.79 -4.00 13.98
N LEU A 83 -5.49 -4.23 13.86
CA LEU A 83 -4.90 -5.55 13.63
C LEU A 83 -5.23 -6.53 14.76
N ARG A 84 -5.13 -6.09 16.02
CA ARG A 84 -5.50 -6.93 17.19
C ARG A 84 -6.99 -7.26 17.21
N GLU A 85 -7.85 -6.26 17.02
CA GLU A 85 -9.32 -6.46 17.06
C GLU A 85 -9.84 -7.34 15.93
N LEU A 86 -9.11 -7.41 14.82
CA LEU A 86 -9.41 -8.30 13.69
C LEU A 86 -8.73 -9.68 13.82
N GLY A 87 -7.85 -9.89 14.80
CA GLY A 87 -7.10 -11.15 14.94
C GLY A 87 -6.01 -11.31 13.88
N LEU A 88 -5.53 -10.22 13.27
CA LEU A 88 -4.58 -10.23 12.16
C LEU A 88 -3.11 -10.11 12.60
N SER A 89 -2.83 -9.95 13.90
CA SER A 89 -1.47 -9.69 14.41
C SER A 89 -0.44 -10.76 14.03
N GLY A 90 -0.84 -12.00 13.84
CA GLY A 90 0.06 -13.09 13.41
C GLY A 90 0.48 -13.03 11.94
N ARG A 91 -0.20 -12.21 11.12
CA ARG A 91 0.08 -12.03 9.69
C ARG A 91 0.45 -10.60 9.31
N ALA A 92 0.66 -9.72 10.31
CA ALA A 92 0.87 -8.31 10.11
C ALA A 92 2.06 -7.80 10.91
N ARG A 93 2.95 -7.03 10.26
CA ARG A 93 4.07 -6.31 10.89
C ARG A 93 3.81 -4.81 10.74
N ALA A 94 3.66 -4.08 11.84
CA ALA A 94 3.48 -2.64 11.86
C ALA A 94 4.81 -1.94 12.24
N ILE A 95 5.33 -1.11 11.34
CA ILE A 95 6.65 -0.49 11.42
C ILE A 95 6.50 1.01 11.60
N GLY A 96 6.92 1.52 12.77
CA GLY A 96 6.94 2.94 13.09
C GLY A 96 8.18 3.63 12.52
N SER A 97 8.12 4.07 11.26
CA SER A 97 9.27 4.67 10.57
C SER A 97 8.82 5.55 9.41
N SER A 98 9.73 6.40 8.91
CA SER A 98 9.55 6.99 7.58
C SER A 98 9.63 5.90 6.51
N VAL A 99 8.90 6.09 5.38
CA VAL A 99 8.92 5.13 4.26
C VAL A 99 10.33 4.94 3.72
N ARG A 100 11.09 6.04 3.53
CA ARG A 100 12.48 5.98 3.06
C ARG A 100 13.34 5.08 3.96
N SER A 101 13.33 5.33 5.28
CA SER A 101 14.15 4.56 6.22
C SER A 101 13.70 3.10 6.33
N ALA A 102 12.39 2.83 6.17
CA ALA A 102 11.87 1.47 6.17
C ALA A 102 12.33 0.71 4.92
N LEU A 103 12.19 1.29 3.73
CA LEU A 103 12.62 0.67 2.47
C LEU A 103 14.13 0.39 2.45
N GLN A 104 14.96 1.33 2.92
CA GLN A 104 16.41 1.14 3.02
C GLN A 104 16.74 -0.05 3.92
N ARG A 105 16.17 -0.11 5.14
CA ARG A 105 16.41 -1.24 6.04
C ARG A 105 15.91 -2.57 5.48
N MET A 106 14.74 -2.58 4.83
CA MET A 106 14.21 -3.80 4.19
C MET A 106 15.11 -4.29 3.05
N ALA A 107 15.73 -3.38 2.31
CA ALA A 107 16.67 -3.73 1.24
C ALA A 107 18.00 -4.26 1.80
N ASP A 108 18.42 -3.77 2.98
CA ASP A 108 19.67 -4.20 3.65
C ASP A 108 19.47 -5.53 4.44
N GLU A 109 18.24 -5.83 4.87
CA GLU A 109 17.89 -7.09 5.53
C GLU A 109 17.94 -8.23 4.49
N ALA A 110 19.04 -8.98 4.45
CA ALA A 110 19.40 -9.99 3.44
C ALA A 110 18.48 -11.24 3.37
N GLU A 111 17.30 -11.22 4.00
CA GLU A 111 16.39 -12.36 4.07
C GLU A 111 15.45 -12.52 2.86
N GLY A 112 15.68 -11.78 1.77
CA GLY A 112 14.95 -12.01 0.51
C GLY A 112 13.42 -11.84 0.60
N ARG A 113 12.90 -11.04 1.57
CA ARG A 113 11.47 -10.78 1.68
C ARG A 113 11.04 -9.88 0.52
N VAL A 114 10.29 -10.45 -0.41
CA VAL A 114 9.76 -9.75 -1.57
C VAL A 114 8.24 -9.59 -1.46
N PHE A 115 7.72 -8.51 -2.03
CA PHE A 115 6.31 -8.15 -1.96
C PHE A 115 5.64 -8.29 -3.32
N GLY A 116 4.43 -8.87 -3.32
CA GLY A 116 3.64 -9.03 -4.53
C GLY A 116 2.78 -7.80 -4.84
N TRP A 117 2.25 -7.13 -3.81
CA TRP A 117 1.60 -5.83 -3.93
C TRP A 117 2.26 -4.82 -3.02
N VAL A 118 2.47 -3.60 -3.53
CA VAL A 118 2.95 -2.46 -2.75
C VAL A 118 1.96 -1.31 -2.94
N PHE A 119 1.32 -0.88 -1.85
CA PHE A 119 0.44 0.28 -1.83
C PHE A 119 1.25 1.51 -1.43
N VAL A 120 1.06 2.61 -2.18
CA VAL A 120 1.72 3.91 -1.98
C VAL A 120 0.64 4.98 -1.97
N ASP A 121 0.19 5.38 -0.78
CA ASP A 121 -0.86 6.39 -0.57
C ASP A 121 -0.33 7.52 0.33
N PRO A 122 0.59 8.37 -0.19
CA PRO A 122 1.17 9.43 0.62
C PRO A 122 0.15 10.53 0.91
N PRO A 123 0.30 11.30 2.00
CA PRO A 123 -0.46 12.52 2.20
C PRO A 123 -0.23 13.46 1.00
N TYR A 124 -1.29 14.10 0.49
CA TYR A 124 -1.31 14.91 -0.74
C TYR A 124 -0.30 16.09 -0.80
N ALA A 125 0.49 16.32 0.21
CA ALA A 125 1.55 17.32 0.22
C ALA A 125 2.80 16.78 -0.48
N ALA A 126 2.85 17.01 -1.77
CA ALA A 126 4.02 17.17 -2.65
C ALA A 126 5.24 16.21 -2.50
N GLY A 127 5.55 15.50 -3.59
CA GLY A 127 6.91 15.02 -3.86
C GLY A 127 7.33 13.73 -3.17
N GLU A 128 6.43 13.01 -2.48
CA GLU A 128 6.77 11.74 -1.82
C GLU A 128 6.69 10.53 -2.78
N VAL A 129 5.93 10.63 -3.86
CA VAL A 129 5.68 9.51 -4.79
C VAL A 129 6.94 9.13 -5.56
N GLU A 130 7.56 10.08 -6.25
CA GLU A 130 8.72 9.82 -7.10
C GLU A 130 9.92 9.25 -6.34
N PRO A 131 10.31 9.80 -5.16
CA PRO A 131 11.39 9.22 -4.38
C PRO A 131 11.10 7.78 -3.94
N VAL A 132 9.85 7.46 -3.58
CA VAL A 132 9.45 6.11 -3.18
C VAL A 132 9.50 5.14 -4.37
N LEU A 133 8.98 5.54 -5.53
CA LEU A 133 9.04 4.73 -6.74
C LEU A 133 10.48 4.48 -7.20
N SER A 134 11.34 5.49 -7.12
CA SER A 134 12.77 5.34 -7.43
C SER A 134 13.48 4.36 -6.49
N LEU A 135 13.17 4.40 -5.19
CA LEU A 135 13.71 3.45 -4.20
C LEU A 135 13.23 2.02 -4.47
N LEU A 136 11.94 1.83 -4.76
CA LEU A 136 11.38 0.52 -5.09
C LEU A 136 11.98 -0.04 -6.38
N ALA A 137 12.13 0.79 -7.41
CA ALA A 137 12.71 0.40 -8.70
C ALA A 137 14.18 -0.05 -8.59
N GLY A 138 14.94 0.55 -7.67
CA GLY A 138 16.34 0.23 -7.39
C GLY A 138 16.55 -0.89 -6.35
N SER A 139 15.48 -1.52 -5.86
CA SER A 139 15.53 -2.54 -4.81
C SER A 139 15.12 -3.93 -5.30
N GLU A 140 15.51 -4.96 -4.57
CA GLU A 140 15.06 -6.35 -4.77
C GLU A 140 13.78 -6.68 -3.98
N LEU A 141 13.05 -5.67 -3.48
CA LEU A 141 11.86 -5.85 -2.65
C LEU A 141 10.62 -6.29 -3.44
N LEU A 142 10.66 -6.27 -4.77
CA LEU A 142 9.51 -6.59 -5.62
C LEU A 142 9.61 -8.03 -6.13
N ALA A 143 8.58 -8.82 -5.86
CA ALA A 143 8.42 -10.15 -6.42
C ALA A 143 8.27 -10.11 -7.94
N GLU A 144 8.53 -11.24 -8.60
CA GLU A 144 8.17 -11.38 -10.00
C GLU A 144 6.66 -11.21 -10.18
N GLY A 145 6.25 -10.39 -11.15
CA GLY A 145 4.85 -10.05 -11.37
C GLY A 145 4.23 -9.10 -10.34
N ALA A 146 5.05 -8.51 -9.46
CA ALA A 146 4.57 -7.55 -8.48
C ALA A 146 3.82 -6.37 -9.12
N VAL A 147 2.93 -5.76 -8.34
CA VAL A 147 2.22 -4.54 -8.72
C VAL A 147 2.47 -3.50 -7.64
N VAL A 148 2.91 -2.31 -8.05
CA VAL A 148 2.96 -1.12 -7.20
C VAL A 148 1.77 -0.24 -7.54
N ILE A 149 0.94 0.05 -6.55
CA ILE A 149 -0.32 0.79 -6.65
C ILE A 149 -0.11 2.15 -6.00
N VAL A 150 -0.22 3.22 -6.76
CA VAL A 150 0.05 4.58 -6.30
C VAL A 150 -1.23 5.41 -6.34
N GLU A 151 -1.66 5.91 -5.18
CA GLU A 151 -2.68 6.95 -5.09
C GLU A 151 -2.02 8.34 -5.20
N HIS A 152 -2.58 9.21 -6.01
CA HIS A 152 -2.07 10.57 -6.22
C HIS A 152 -3.19 11.56 -6.57
N ASP A 153 -2.92 12.84 -6.48
CA ASP A 153 -3.83 13.87 -6.99
C ASP A 153 -3.89 13.79 -8.53
N ARG A 154 -5.07 13.91 -9.10
CA ARG A 154 -5.29 13.91 -10.56
C ARG A 154 -4.48 14.98 -11.29
N ARG A 155 -4.15 16.09 -10.62
CA ARG A 155 -3.39 17.21 -11.18
C ARG A 155 -1.88 17.01 -11.15
N HIS A 156 -1.39 16.03 -10.35
CA HIS A 156 0.03 15.74 -10.17
C HIS A 156 0.29 14.29 -10.58
N LEU A 157 0.50 14.09 -11.88
CA LEU A 157 0.71 12.76 -12.44
C LEU A 157 2.15 12.33 -12.22
N PRO A 158 2.40 11.18 -11.55
CA PRO A 158 3.75 10.64 -11.50
C PRO A 158 4.20 10.19 -12.90
N ALA A 159 5.50 10.19 -13.14
CA ALA A 159 6.08 9.74 -14.40
C ALA A 159 5.72 8.28 -14.71
N GLU A 160 5.79 7.91 -15.98
CA GLU A 160 5.40 6.56 -16.44
C GLU A 160 6.49 5.52 -16.19
N VAL A 161 7.74 5.96 -16.00
CA VAL A 161 8.88 5.07 -15.82
C VAL A 161 9.75 5.54 -14.67
N PHE A 162 10.14 4.60 -13.79
CA PHE A 162 11.11 4.78 -12.70
C PHE A 162 12.05 3.58 -12.70
N GLY A 163 13.22 3.70 -13.35
CA GLY A 163 14.13 2.57 -13.48
C GLY A 163 13.44 1.35 -14.09
N THR A 164 13.37 0.26 -13.33
CA THR A 164 12.71 -0.98 -13.76
C THR A 164 11.17 -0.92 -13.65
N LEU A 165 10.59 0.05 -12.95
CA LEU A 165 9.14 0.19 -12.81
C LEU A 165 8.55 0.92 -14.00
N VAL A 166 7.60 0.28 -14.69
CA VAL A 166 6.86 0.86 -15.82
C VAL A 166 5.37 0.89 -15.49
N MET A 167 4.74 2.04 -15.72
CA MET A 167 3.30 2.19 -15.56
C MET A 167 2.55 1.35 -16.59
N THR A 168 1.61 0.54 -16.11
CA THR A 168 0.80 -0.35 -16.97
C THR A 168 -0.65 0.09 -17.09
N ASP A 169 -1.16 0.84 -16.12
CA ASP A 169 -2.54 1.36 -16.14
C ASP A 169 -2.65 2.61 -15.24
N ARG A 170 -3.62 3.48 -15.56
CA ARG A 170 -3.98 4.65 -14.74
C ARG A 170 -5.47 4.88 -14.79
N ARG A 171 -6.08 5.08 -13.63
CA ARG A 171 -7.52 5.33 -13.48
C ARG A 171 -7.77 6.58 -12.66
N PHE A 172 -8.90 7.24 -12.90
CA PHE A 172 -9.30 8.45 -12.18
C PHE A 172 -10.68 8.29 -11.55
N TYR A 173 -10.76 8.70 -10.29
CA TYR A 173 -11.98 8.67 -9.46
C TYR A 173 -12.15 10.05 -8.82
N GLY A 174 -12.85 10.97 -9.52
CA GLY A 174 -12.91 12.37 -9.15
C GLY A 174 -11.52 13.03 -9.22
N ASP A 175 -11.06 13.56 -8.10
CA ASP A 175 -9.73 14.21 -7.98
C ASP A 175 -8.60 13.20 -7.65
N THR A 176 -8.93 11.94 -7.42
CA THR A 176 -7.95 10.89 -7.11
C THR A 176 -7.55 10.16 -8.38
N GLY A 177 -6.23 10.05 -8.63
CA GLY A 177 -5.63 9.17 -9.61
C GLY A 177 -5.05 7.93 -8.95
N ILE A 178 -5.20 6.78 -9.60
CA ILE A 178 -4.56 5.52 -9.22
C ILE A 178 -3.73 5.05 -10.40
N SER A 179 -2.42 4.96 -10.19
CA SER A 179 -1.47 4.44 -11.19
C SER A 179 -0.92 3.10 -10.75
N PHE A 180 -0.85 2.16 -11.69
CA PHE A 180 -0.33 0.81 -11.48
C PHE A 180 0.99 0.67 -12.21
N TYR A 181 2.03 0.23 -11.49
CA TYR A 181 3.37 -0.02 -12.05
C TYR A 181 3.72 -1.49 -11.88
N ARG A 182 4.52 -2.00 -12.82
CA ARG A 182 5.09 -3.35 -12.76
C ARG A 182 6.58 -3.31 -13.02
N PRO A 183 7.38 -4.15 -12.32
CA PRO A 183 8.79 -4.31 -12.66
C PRO A 183 8.92 -4.98 -14.04
N GLN A 184 9.72 -4.38 -14.92
CA GLN A 184 10.15 -4.99 -16.19
C GLN A 184 11.61 -5.40 -16.04
N ARG A 185 11.88 -6.71 -16.00
CA ARG A 185 13.24 -7.23 -16.04
C ARG A 185 13.75 -7.19 -17.49
N GLY A 186 14.83 -6.47 -17.75
CA GLY A 186 15.47 -6.46 -19.06
C GLY A 186 15.57 -5.12 -19.77
N LEU A 187 15.25 -4.00 -19.12
CA LEU A 187 15.58 -2.64 -19.59
C LEU A 187 16.79 -2.12 -18.80
N ALA A 188 17.92 -2.78 -18.95
CA ALA A 188 19.23 -2.28 -18.51
C ALA A 188 20.09 -1.96 -19.73
#